data_55b4daad4989bd2e47003637d34f4938
#
_entry.id   55b4daad4989bd2e47003637d34f4938
#
_cell.length_a   1.000
_cell.length_b   1.000
_cell.length_c   1.000
_cell.angle_alpha   90.00
_cell.angle_beta   90.00
_cell.angle_gamma   90.00
#
_symmetry.space_group_name_H-M   'P 1'
#
loop_
_entity.id
_entity.type
_entity.pdbx_description
1 polymer ?
#
loop_
_entity_poly.entity_id
_entity_poly.type
_entity_poly.pdbx_seq_one_letter_code
_entity_poly.pdbx_strand_id
1 'polypeptide(L)'
;MFSVSFLVDDRGTLVTQDGEPLAWKGARGVLRPAGPPVNIDSTGLVRQGDATIGQLDIVDVDQPAKLAPAAGGRWTAPAGVQEIPAKAVVRQGNVERSNVESMDELVALVGLQRGFESAATMMRTIEQSYSRLNQPR
;
A
#
# COMPACT_ATOMS: atom_id res chain seq x y z
N MET A 1 4.21 7.62 -4.52
CA MET A 1 5.22 7.14 -3.52
C MET A 1 4.82 5.72 -3.18
N PHE A 2 5.75 4.80 -3.02
CA PHE A 2 5.47 3.41 -2.63
C PHE A 2 6.09 3.16 -1.27
N SER A 3 5.32 2.59 -0.35
CA SER A 3 5.80 2.20 0.98
C SER A 3 5.86 0.68 1.05
N VAL A 4 7.02 0.14 1.39
CA VAL A 4 7.23 -1.31 1.50
C VAL A 4 7.94 -1.59 2.84
N SER A 5 7.53 -2.66 3.51
CA SER A 5 8.20 -3.14 4.72
C SER A 5 9.10 -4.32 4.37
N PHE A 6 10.31 -4.28 4.90
CA PHE A 6 11.31 -5.34 4.71
C PHE A 6 11.70 -5.97 6.05
N LEU A 7 12.06 -7.23 6.00
CA LEU A 7 12.53 -8.02 7.14
C LEU A 7 13.88 -8.64 6.80
N VAL A 8 14.65 -8.98 7.82
CA VAL A 8 15.89 -9.77 7.66
C VAL A 8 15.55 -11.21 7.99
N ASP A 9 15.73 -12.12 7.05
CA ASP A 9 15.50 -13.55 7.24
C ASP A 9 16.65 -14.20 8.04
N ASP A 10 16.47 -15.47 8.44
CA ASP A 10 17.46 -16.26 9.18
C ASP A 10 18.77 -16.45 8.41
N ARG A 11 18.76 -16.25 7.10
CA ARG A 11 19.92 -16.34 6.20
C ARG A 11 20.64 -15.01 6.05
N GLY A 12 20.17 -13.94 6.72
CA GLY A 12 20.73 -12.60 6.62
C GLY A 12 20.45 -11.93 5.28
N THR A 13 19.28 -12.20 4.70
CA THR A 13 18.79 -11.57 3.47
C THR A 13 17.67 -10.61 3.79
N LEU A 14 17.64 -9.45 3.13
CA LEU A 14 16.46 -8.58 3.14
C LEU A 14 15.37 -9.20 2.26
N VAL A 15 14.22 -9.42 2.87
CA VAL A 15 13.05 -10.00 2.22
C VAL A 15 11.82 -9.11 2.44
N THR A 16 10.85 -9.23 1.54
CA THR A 16 9.51 -8.65 1.72
C THR A 16 8.73 -9.40 2.80
N GLN A 17 7.56 -8.90 3.18
CA GLN A 17 6.66 -9.61 4.10
C GLN A 17 6.23 -10.98 3.57
N ASP A 18 6.23 -11.18 2.26
CA ASP A 18 5.92 -12.44 1.58
C ASP A 18 7.13 -13.38 1.48
N GLY A 19 8.30 -13.00 1.99
CA GLY A 19 9.52 -13.78 1.99
C GLY A 19 10.34 -13.69 0.69
N GLU A 20 10.00 -12.79 -0.23
CA GLU A 20 10.77 -12.62 -1.47
C GLU A 20 12.01 -11.74 -1.25
N PRO A 21 13.18 -12.14 -1.79
CA PRO A 21 14.40 -11.39 -1.63
C PRO A 21 14.40 -10.12 -2.49
N LEU A 22 15.01 -9.05 -1.96
CA LEU A 22 15.23 -7.81 -2.70
C LEU A 22 16.36 -7.98 -3.72
N ALA A 23 16.24 -7.22 -4.83
CA ALA A 23 17.29 -7.12 -5.84
C ALA A 23 18.45 -6.23 -5.35
N TRP A 24 19.69 -6.65 -5.67
CA TRP A 24 20.91 -5.97 -5.26
C TRP A 24 21.75 -5.60 -6.48
N LYS A 25 22.34 -4.45 -6.44
CA LYS A 25 23.28 -3.99 -7.46
C LYS A 25 24.68 -4.54 -7.16
N GLY A 26 25.00 -5.69 -7.77
CA GLY A 26 26.28 -6.36 -7.60
C GLY A 26 26.36 -7.28 -6.37
N ALA A 27 27.57 -7.47 -5.85
CA ALA A 27 27.82 -8.33 -4.69
C ALA A 27 27.30 -7.70 -3.40
N ARG A 28 26.78 -8.53 -2.51
CA ARG A 28 26.28 -8.13 -1.19
C ARG A 28 26.95 -8.92 -0.07
N GLY A 29 27.04 -8.31 1.09
CA GLY A 29 27.33 -9.00 2.34
C GLY A 29 26.11 -9.69 2.93
N VAL A 30 26.31 -10.36 4.07
CA VAL A 30 25.27 -11.03 4.84
C VAL A 30 24.90 -10.15 6.03
N LEU A 31 23.61 -9.88 6.19
CA LEU A 31 23.08 -9.21 7.36
C LEU A 31 23.03 -10.16 8.56
N ARG A 32 23.19 -9.61 9.76
CA ARG A 32 23.06 -10.38 11.00
C ARG A 32 21.66 -10.12 11.59
N PRO A 33 20.77 -11.14 11.68
CA PRO A 33 19.41 -10.94 12.21
C PRO A 33 19.40 -10.38 13.64
N ALA A 34 20.33 -10.81 14.47
CA ALA A 34 20.51 -10.32 15.85
C ALA A 34 21.54 -9.19 15.97
N GLY A 35 21.91 -8.55 14.85
CA GLY A 35 22.89 -7.47 14.81
C GLY A 35 22.29 -6.09 15.06
N PRO A 36 23.10 -5.03 14.89
CA PRO A 36 22.62 -3.65 14.91
C PRO A 36 21.50 -3.42 13.90
N PRO A 37 20.66 -2.38 14.07
CA PRO A 37 19.60 -2.06 13.12
C PRO A 37 20.21 -1.77 11.73
N VAL A 38 19.48 -2.24 10.71
CA VAL A 38 19.82 -1.99 9.31
C VAL A 38 19.43 -0.57 8.94
N ASN A 39 20.35 0.16 8.36
CA ASN A 39 20.14 1.51 7.84
C ASN A 39 20.26 1.51 6.32
N ILE A 40 19.29 2.13 5.65
CA ILE A 40 19.25 2.29 4.19
C ILE A 40 19.26 3.78 3.89
N ASP A 41 20.30 4.25 3.22
CA ASP A 41 20.40 5.66 2.87
C ASP A 41 19.54 6.04 1.66
N SER A 42 19.54 7.31 1.32
CA SER A 42 18.74 7.86 0.23
C SER A 42 19.11 7.31 -1.16
N THR A 43 20.28 6.73 -1.31
CA THR A 43 20.77 6.11 -2.56
C THR A 43 20.48 4.62 -2.64
N GLY A 44 19.92 4.03 -1.55
CA GLY A 44 19.70 2.59 -1.44
C GLY A 44 20.91 1.81 -0.94
N LEU A 45 21.94 2.49 -0.42
CA LEU A 45 23.07 1.83 0.22
C LEU A 45 22.64 1.29 1.58
N VAL A 46 22.85 -0.01 1.79
CA VAL A 46 22.47 -0.73 3.01
C VAL A 46 23.70 -0.89 3.91
N ARG A 47 23.54 -0.46 5.15
CA ARG A 47 24.57 -0.58 6.22
C ARG A 47 23.97 -1.29 7.43
N GLN A 48 24.83 -1.99 8.15
CA GLN A 48 24.51 -2.55 9.47
C GLN A 48 25.63 -2.21 10.45
N GLY A 49 25.37 -1.29 11.38
CA GLY A 49 26.41 -0.65 12.16
C GLY A 49 27.40 0.07 11.24
N ASP A 50 28.70 -0.21 11.39
CA ASP A 50 29.77 0.37 10.56
C ASP A 50 30.02 -0.40 9.26
N ALA A 51 29.42 -1.57 9.09
CA ALA A 51 29.60 -2.42 7.92
C ALA A 51 28.69 -2.01 6.78
N THR A 52 29.24 -1.78 5.60
CA THR A 52 28.49 -1.64 4.35
C THR A 52 28.18 -3.03 3.83
N ILE A 53 26.90 -3.33 3.63
CA ILE A 53 26.42 -4.64 3.19
C ILE A 53 26.30 -4.69 1.66
N GLY A 54 25.80 -3.65 1.05
CA GLY A 54 25.61 -3.58 -0.40
C GLY A 54 24.66 -2.46 -0.80
N GLN A 55 24.32 -2.41 -2.06
CA GLN A 55 23.38 -1.43 -2.60
C GLN A 55 22.16 -2.13 -3.19
N LEU A 56 20.98 -1.66 -2.86
CA LEU A 56 19.74 -2.12 -3.47
C LEU A 56 19.69 -1.71 -4.94
N ASP A 57 19.17 -2.58 -5.78
CA ASP A 57 18.89 -2.26 -7.17
C ASP A 57 17.52 -1.59 -7.27
N ILE A 58 17.53 -0.28 -7.42
CA ILE A 58 16.32 0.55 -7.51
C ILE A 58 16.13 0.91 -8.96
N VAL A 59 15.08 0.38 -9.55
CA VAL A 59 14.73 0.58 -10.96
C VAL A 59 13.43 1.35 -11.08
N ASP A 60 13.28 2.06 -12.18
CA ASP A 60 12.06 2.64 -12.65
C ASP A 60 11.63 1.92 -13.95
N VAL A 61 10.45 2.22 -14.46
CA VAL A 61 9.97 1.63 -15.71
C VAL A 61 9.62 2.72 -16.71
N ASP A 62 9.89 2.46 -17.98
CA ASP A 62 9.63 3.38 -19.09
C ASP A 62 8.13 3.67 -19.28
N GLN A 63 7.26 2.69 -18.93
CA GLN A 63 5.82 2.74 -19.14
C GLN A 63 5.04 2.34 -17.87
N PRO A 64 4.99 3.21 -16.85
CA PRO A 64 4.34 2.89 -15.56
C PRO A 64 2.84 2.61 -15.70
N ALA A 65 2.16 3.17 -16.71
CA ALA A 65 0.75 2.94 -16.98
C ALA A 65 0.42 1.49 -17.40
N LYS A 66 1.42 0.73 -17.83
CA LYS A 66 1.26 -0.69 -18.20
C LYS A 66 1.49 -1.65 -17.05
N LEU A 67 1.94 -1.18 -15.91
CA LEU A 67 2.10 -2.03 -14.74
C LEU A 67 0.75 -2.58 -14.28
N ALA A 68 0.70 -3.88 -14.03
CA ALA A 68 -0.48 -4.55 -13.50
C ALA A 68 -0.32 -4.77 -11.98
N PRO A 69 -1.36 -4.49 -11.18
CA PRO A 69 -1.31 -4.77 -9.75
C PRO A 69 -1.22 -6.27 -9.49
N ALA A 70 -0.37 -6.65 -8.54
CA ALA A 70 -0.18 -8.02 -8.08
C ALA A 70 -0.44 -8.13 -6.58
N ALA A 71 -0.51 -9.36 -6.06
CA ALA A 71 -0.69 -9.60 -4.63
C ALA A 71 0.43 -8.94 -3.80
N GLY A 72 0.12 -8.58 -2.55
CA GLY A 72 1.09 -7.98 -1.63
C GLY A 72 1.45 -6.52 -1.94
N GLY A 73 0.60 -5.77 -2.66
CA GLY A 73 0.85 -4.37 -3.02
C GLY A 73 1.97 -4.19 -4.04
N ARG A 74 2.31 -5.23 -4.77
CA ARG A 74 3.32 -5.24 -5.83
C ARG A 74 2.73 -4.92 -7.19
N TRP A 75 3.62 -4.63 -8.12
CA TRP A 75 3.30 -4.41 -9.52
C TRP A 75 4.10 -5.33 -10.40
N THR A 76 3.48 -5.89 -11.42
CA THR A 76 4.14 -6.74 -12.42
C THR A 76 4.29 -5.95 -13.71
N ALA A 77 5.49 -5.99 -14.27
CA ALA A 77 5.76 -5.43 -15.58
C ALA A 77 5.46 -6.50 -16.66
N PRO A 78 4.52 -6.26 -17.58
CA PRO A 78 4.29 -7.17 -18.69
C PRO A 78 5.45 -7.12 -19.69
N ALA A 79 5.49 -8.12 -20.60
CA ALA A 79 6.49 -8.17 -21.65
C ALA A 79 6.51 -6.88 -22.48
N GLY A 80 7.70 -6.31 -22.70
CA GLY A 80 7.92 -5.07 -23.45
C GLY A 80 8.04 -3.80 -22.61
N VAL A 81 7.85 -3.87 -21.28
CA VAL A 81 8.20 -2.76 -20.36
C VAL A 81 9.69 -2.92 -20.00
N GLN A 82 10.46 -1.84 -20.18
CA GLN A 82 11.89 -1.82 -19.88
C GLN A 82 12.17 -1.17 -18.54
N GLU A 83 13.09 -1.79 -17.79
CA GLU A 83 13.64 -1.19 -16.58
C GLU A 83 14.64 -0.10 -16.95
N ILE A 84 14.49 1.05 -16.30
CA ILE A 84 15.38 2.20 -16.45
C ILE A 84 15.96 2.60 -15.09
N PRO A 85 17.14 3.22 -15.03
CA PRO A 85 17.70 3.69 -13.77
C PRO A 85 16.74 4.64 -13.04
N ALA A 86 16.37 4.30 -11.82
CA ALA A 86 15.48 5.13 -11.03
C ALA A 86 16.16 6.44 -10.59
N LYS A 87 15.40 7.53 -10.66
CA LYS A 87 15.73 8.80 -9.98
C LYS A 87 15.10 8.88 -8.59
N ALA A 88 14.59 7.75 -8.09
CA ALA A 88 13.90 7.67 -6.81
C ALA A 88 14.87 7.83 -5.63
N VAL A 89 14.36 8.42 -4.56
CA VAL A 89 15.07 8.59 -3.29
C VAL A 89 14.43 7.66 -2.26
N VAL A 90 15.24 6.84 -1.61
CA VAL A 90 14.79 5.97 -0.52
C VAL A 90 14.67 6.79 0.76
N ARG A 91 13.58 6.59 1.50
CA ARG A 91 13.35 7.18 2.81
C ARG A 91 12.94 6.10 3.79
N GLN A 92 13.89 5.62 4.58
CA GLN A 92 13.63 4.63 5.62
C GLN A 92 12.81 5.26 6.76
N GLY A 93 11.90 4.48 7.36
CA GLY A 93 11.09 4.91 8.50
C GLY A 93 9.87 5.78 8.14
N ASN A 94 9.66 6.05 6.86
CA ASN A 94 8.48 6.76 6.39
C ASN A 94 7.45 5.77 5.85
N VAL A 95 6.20 5.95 6.24
CA VAL A 95 5.06 5.20 5.71
C VAL A 95 4.19 6.17 4.92
N GLU A 96 3.76 5.77 3.74
CA GLU A 96 2.83 6.54 2.94
C GLU A 96 1.49 6.62 3.66
N ARG A 97 0.99 7.83 3.86
CA ARG A 97 -0.33 8.04 4.45
C ARG A 97 -1.39 7.97 3.36
N SER A 98 -2.57 7.46 3.69
CA SER A 98 -3.71 7.49 2.79
C SER A 98 -4.04 8.93 2.38
N ASN A 99 -4.31 9.16 1.09
CA ASN A 99 -4.82 10.42 0.57
C ASN A 99 -6.31 10.62 0.89
N VAL A 100 -6.97 9.60 1.45
CA VAL A 100 -8.39 9.67 1.83
C VAL A 100 -8.49 10.35 3.18
N GLU A 101 -9.15 11.48 3.23
CA GLU A 101 -9.53 12.13 4.48
C GLU A 101 -10.68 11.34 5.11
N SER A 102 -10.36 10.55 6.13
CA SER A 102 -11.33 9.70 6.84
C SER A 102 -12.53 10.47 7.38
N MET A 103 -12.35 11.78 7.64
CA MET A 103 -13.42 12.66 8.11
C MET A 103 -14.46 12.93 7.02
N ASP A 104 -14.05 13.19 5.78
CA ASP A 104 -14.95 13.45 4.67
C ASP A 104 -15.76 12.20 4.31
N GLU A 105 -15.11 11.03 4.33
CA GLU A 105 -15.78 9.76 4.12
C GLU A 105 -16.79 9.43 5.23
N LEU A 106 -16.47 9.74 6.49
CA LEU A 106 -17.41 9.60 7.61
C LEU A 106 -18.62 10.53 7.45
N VAL A 107 -18.44 11.77 7.03
CA VAL A 107 -19.52 12.72 6.77
C VAL A 107 -20.39 12.23 5.62
N ALA A 108 -19.81 11.73 4.55
CA ALA A 108 -20.54 11.14 3.44
C ALA A 108 -21.36 9.91 3.86
N LEU A 109 -20.79 9.04 4.69
CA LEU A 109 -21.47 7.87 5.25
C LEU A 109 -22.69 8.27 6.09
N VAL A 110 -22.52 9.27 6.99
CA VAL A 110 -23.63 9.80 7.81
C VAL A 110 -24.71 10.41 6.93
N GLY A 111 -24.33 11.11 5.86
CA GLY A 111 -25.28 11.66 4.88
C GLY A 111 -26.10 10.58 4.18
N LEU A 112 -25.47 9.50 3.75
CA LEU A 112 -26.15 8.35 3.16
C LEU A 112 -27.09 7.64 4.15
N GLN A 113 -26.64 7.46 5.40
CA GLN A 113 -27.49 6.86 6.45
C GLN A 113 -28.76 7.69 6.72
N ARG A 114 -28.63 9.01 6.84
CA ARG A 114 -29.79 9.90 7.01
C ARG A 114 -30.75 9.87 5.81
N GLY A 115 -30.19 9.79 4.59
CA GLY A 115 -30.97 9.61 3.37
C GLY A 115 -31.78 8.32 3.39
N PHE A 116 -31.18 7.22 3.82
CA PHE A 116 -31.84 5.93 3.95
C PHE A 116 -32.96 5.95 5.02
N GLU A 117 -32.70 6.53 6.18
CA GLU A 117 -33.71 6.67 7.24
C GLU A 117 -34.89 7.53 6.80
N SER A 118 -34.64 8.61 6.05
CA SER A 118 -35.70 9.46 5.48
C SER A 118 -36.55 8.70 4.46
N ALA A 119 -35.91 7.93 3.55
CA ALA A 119 -36.61 7.12 2.59
C ALA A 119 -37.49 6.02 3.27
N ALA A 120 -36.93 5.34 4.28
CA ALA A 120 -37.66 4.34 5.05
C ALA A 120 -38.87 4.94 5.79
N THR A 121 -38.74 6.14 6.33
CA THR A 121 -39.83 6.86 6.98
C THR A 121 -40.93 7.24 5.96
N MET A 122 -40.54 7.71 4.79
CA MET A 122 -41.47 8.03 3.71
C MET A 122 -42.24 6.79 3.26
N MET A 123 -41.60 5.64 3.08
CA MET A 123 -42.25 4.38 2.74
C MET A 123 -43.30 3.98 3.80
N ARG A 124 -42.94 4.03 5.08
CA ARG A 124 -43.89 3.73 6.18
C ARG A 124 -45.13 4.65 6.16
N THR A 125 -44.89 5.95 5.89
CA THR A 125 -45.99 6.92 5.80
C THR A 125 -46.92 6.61 4.63
N ILE A 126 -46.40 6.21 3.49
CA ILE A 126 -47.15 5.79 2.32
C ILE A 126 -47.98 4.53 2.64
N GLU A 127 -47.36 3.50 3.24
CA GLU A 127 -48.04 2.28 3.67
C GLU A 127 -49.17 2.55 4.64
N GLN A 128 -48.98 3.43 5.62
CA GLN A 128 -50.01 3.85 6.56
C GLN A 128 -51.17 4.58 5.85
N SER A 129 -50.88 5.41 4.85
CA SER A 129 -51.86 6.11 4.05
C SER A 129 -52.70 5.12 3.24
N TYR A 130 -52.08 4.13 2.59
CA TYR A 130 -52.80 3.07 1.86
C TYR A 130 -53.64 2.19 2.78
N SER A 131 -53.15 1.85 3.96
CA SER A 131 -53.91 1.03 4.91
C SER A 131 -55.17 1.76 5.42
N ARG A 132 -55.10 3.09 5.61
CA ARG A 132 -56.28 3.90 5.98
C ARG A 132 -57.33 3.99 4.87
N LEU A 133 -56.91 4.07 3.60
CA LEU A 133 -57.79 4.12 2.44
C LEU A 133 -58.51 2.79 2.20
N ASN A 134 -57.90 1.67 2.53
CA ASN A 134 -58.41 0.33 2.35
C ASN A 134 -59.21 -0.21 3.56
N GLN A 135 -59.46 0.58 4.62
CA GLN A 135 -60.34 0.16 5.70
C GLN A 135 -61.81 0.29 5.24
N PRO A 136 -62.57 -0.83 5.14
CA PRO A 136 -63.98 -0.75 4.83
C PRO A 136 -64.71 0.00 5.95
N ARG A 137 -65.62 0.90 5.57
CA ARG A 137 -66.58 1.56 6.49
C ARG A 137 -67.59 0.57 7.00
#